data_31a7fca343420132650057bc67b0ee16
#
_entry.id   31a7fca343420132650057bc67b0ee16
#
_cell.length_a   1.000
_cell.length_b   1.000
_cell.length_c   1.000
_cell.angle_alpha   90.00
_cell.angle_beta   90.00
_cell.angle_gamma   90.00
#
_symmetry.space_group_name_H-M   'P 1'
#
loop_
_entity.id
_entity.type
_entity.pdbx_description
1 polymer ?
#
loop_
_entity_poly.entity_id
_entity_poly.type
_entity_poly.pdbx_seq_one_letter_code
_entity_poly.pdbx_strand_id
1 'polypeptide(L)'
;MLELPAAEINRLLSTPLDFASLFDEIPLGIMVLDLDRRVVYLNRSFEALTGFSLPPARGVPCRNVLRSSACMTGCPGAMVQKDRRSRSLETDIINLDRQKIPVRITLAPVHNSRGDTTGFVEAVEDLRIVRKLNKKTSPAYSFANIIGRSRQMEKIFQTLPVLAQSDASILITGETGTGKDLVAEAVHDTSSRAPGAFIKINCGALPETLLESEIFGHVKGAFTGAVENKPGRFKLAHNGTIFLTEIGDLPLSLQVKLLTFLDDKIIYPLGSTKGFNANVRIIAATHRDLEQMVHQGSFRQDLLFRLNVARIHLPPLREREGDIRLLLDHFFSSYAELLEKPIKGFSNEALTILLGYGFPGNIRELKNIVEYAVNIATGAVIQPDHLPAYLFDVSRETIQKKGSLEKDLDFPEEPLPARPDTGEEAPKTWQTAERQMILDALVRAKGKKTRAAVILGWGRSTLWRKIKRYGIDDNA
;
A
#
# COMPACT_ATOMS: atom_id res chain seq x y z
N MET A 1 30.30 -1.34 33.45
CA MET A 1 30.08 -2.76 33.72
C MET A 1 30.09 -2.91 35.24
N LEU A 2 28.92 -3.10 35.87
CA LEU A 2 28.82 -3.43 37.29
C LEU A 2 29.17 -4.91 37.44
N GLU A 3 30.34 -5.23 37.96
CA GLU A 3 30.68 -6.59 38.38
C GLU A 3 29.79 -6.92 39.59
N LEU A 4 28.77 -7.72 39.37
CA LEU A 4 28.01 -8.35 40.44
C LEU A 4 28.99 -9.28 41.22
N PRO A 5 29.07 -9.19 42.55
CA PRO A 5 29.99 -10.03 43.31
C PRO A 5 29.61 -11.50 43.17
N ALA A 6 30.52 -12.28 42.61
CA ALA A 6 30.36 -13.73 42.36
C ALA A 6 29.86 -14.52 43.57
N ALA A 7 30.10 -14.03 44.78
CA ALA A 7 29.65 -14.61 46.04
C ALA A 7 28.12 -14.54 46.26
N GLU A 8 27.44 -13.48 45.79
CA GLU A 8 25.97 -13.37 45.93
C GLU A 8 25.24 -14.25 44.92
N ILE A 9 25.77 -14.34 43.67
CA ILE A 9 25.23 -15.24 42.65
C ILE A 9 25.37 -16.69 43.11
N ASN A 10 26.53 -17.09 43.63
CA ASN A 10 26.74 -18.45 44.14
C ASN A 10 25.86 -18.78 45.35
N ARG A 11 25.52 -17.82 46.21
CA ARG A 11 24.59 -18.00 47.33
C ARG A 11 23.15 -18.20 46.87
N LEU A 12 22.71 -17.48 45.84
CA LEU A 12 21.40 -17.65 45.21
C LEU A 12 21.28 -19.02 44.49
N LEU A 13 22.34 -19.47 43.82
CA LEU A 13 22.38 -20.74 43.08
C LEU A 13 22.66 -21.95 43.98
N SER A 14 23.01 -21.79 45.27
CA SER A 14 23.21 -22.87 46.25
C SER A 14 21.90 -23.45 46.80
N THR A 15 20.78 -22.76 46.64
CA THR A 15 19.45 -23.29 46.92
C THR A 15 18.87 -23.93 45.67
N PRO A 16 18.16 -25.08 45.74
CA PRO A 16 17.53 -25.68 44.59
C PRO A 16 16.47 -24.70 44.04
N LEU A 17 16.75 -24.10 42.87
CA LEU A 17 15.84 -23.21 42.17
C LEU A 17 14.78 -24.05 41.44
N ASP A 18 13.52 -23.68 41.61
CA ASP A 18 12.44 -24.18 40.75
C ASP A 18 12.52 -23.43 39.41
N PHE A 19 13.16 -24.04 38.41
CA PHE A 19 13.30 -23.49 37.07
C PHE A 19 11.94 -23.26 36.38
N ALA A 20 10.91 -24.02 36.72
CA ALA A 20 9.59 -23.81 36.14
C ALA A 20 9.00 -22.47 36.60
N SER A 21 9.04 -22.20 37.91
CA SER A 21 8.59 -20.92 38.45
C SER A 21 9.43 -19.73 37.91
N LEU A 22 10.75 -19.92 37.74
CA LEU A 22 11.60 -18.88 37.18
C LEU A 22 11.21 -18.56 35.75
N PHE A 23 10.97 -19.56 34.90
CA PHE A 23 10.59 -19.35 33.50
C PHE A 23 9.18 -18.78 33.34
N ASP A 24 8.27 -19.06 34.26
CA ASP A 24 6.92 -18.52 34.25
C ASP A 24 6.86 -17.00 34.52
N GLU A 25 7.83 -16.44 35.23
CA GLU A 25 7.93 -15.01 35.47
C GLU A 25 8.55 -14.23 34.30
N ILE A 26 9.12 -14.94 33.30
CA ILE A 26 9.71 -14.29 32.12
C ILE A 26 8.60 -13.99 31.09
N PRO A 27 8.42 -12.72 30.67
CA PRO A 27 7.37 -12.31 29.74
C PRO A 27 7.69 -12.67 28.26
N LEU A 28 8.45 -13.71 28.04
CA LEU A 28 8.75 -14.31 26.74
C LEU A 28 8.22 -15.74 26.71
N GLY A 29 7.70 -16.19 25.57
CA GLY A 29 7.38 -17.60 25.41
C GLY A 29 8.65 -18.45 25.47
N ILE A 30 8.77 -19.34 26.44
CA ILE A 30 9.93 -20.24 26.61
C ILE A 30 9.50 -21.68 26.38
N MET A 31 10.24 -22.36 25.51
CA MET A 31 10.12 -23.79 25.26
C MET A 31 11.49 -24.45 25.49
N VAL A 32 11.53 -25.48 26.34
CA VAL A 32 12.72 -26.29 26.58
C VAL A 32 12.58 -27.61 25.80
N LEU A 33 13.64 -27.98 25.12
CA LEU A 33 13.68 -29.13 24.21
C LEU A 33 14.79 -30.11 24.63
N ASP A 34 14.56 -31.41 24.42
CA ASP A 34 15.62 -32.44 24.50
C ASP A 34 16.54 -32.40 23.27
N LEU A 35 17.49 -33.33 23.23
CA LEU A 35 18.46 -33.49 22.11
C LEU A 35 17.75 -33.85 20.79
N ASP A 36 16.60 -34.53 20.84
CA ASP A 36 15.77 -34.88 19.69
C ASP A 36 14.79 -33.76 19.32
N ARG A 37 14.92 -32.61 19.98
CA ARG A 37 14.05 -31.41 19.77
C ARG A 37 12.57 -31.67 20.07
N ARG A 38 12.31 -32.51 21.07
CA ARG A 38 10.98 -32.73 21.63
C ARG A 38 10.76 -31.82 22.83
N VAL A 39 9.54 -31.39 22.98
CA VAL A 39 9.14 -30.49 24.07
C VAL A 39 9.28 -31.16 25.44
N VAL A 40 10.06 -30.55 26.31
CA VAL A 40 10.21 -30.96 27.71
C VAL A 40 9.39 -30.06 28.63
N TYR A 41 9.42 -28.74 28.35
CA TYR A 41 8.74 -27.74 29.14
C TYR A 41 8.26 -26.56 28.28
N LEU A 42 7.12 -25.97 28.66
CA LEU A 42 6.57 -24.71 28.15
C LEU A 42 6.26 -23.81 29.35
N ASN A 43 6.58 -22.52 29.26
CA ASN A 43 6.14 -21.56 30.27
C ASN A 43 4.76 -20.96 29.94
N ARG A 44 4.14 -20.29 30.89
CA ARG A 44 2.82 -19.64 30.74
C ARG A 44 2.75 -18.66 29.58
N SER A 45 3.81 -17.91 29.35
CA SER A 45 3.86 -16.95 28.23
C SER A 45 3.83 -17.65 26.88
N PHE A 46 4.48 -18.81 26.72
CA PHE A 46 4.43 -19.63 25.52
C PHE A 46 3.04 -20.22 25.31
N GLU A 47 2.42 -20.74 26.38
CA GLU A 47 1.06 -21.29 26.33
C GLU A 47 0.04 -20.21 25.92
N ALA A 48 0.13 -19.01 26.50
CA ALA A 48 -0.72 -17.88 26.14
C ALA A 48 -0.56 -17.40 24.71
N LEU A 49 0.68 -17.44 24.16
CA LEU A 49 0.99 -17.00 22.79
C LEU A 49 0.47 -18.00 21.76
N THR A 50 0.69 -19.28 22.00
CA THR A 50 0.43 -20.34 20.99
C THR A 50 -0.90 -21.08 21.19
N GLY A 51 -1.47 -21.03 22.39
CA GLY A 51 -2.63 -21.82 22.79
C GLY A 51 -2.31 -23.27 23.15
N PHE A 52 -1.07 -23.75 22.97
CA PHE A 52 -0.65 -25.09 23.35
C PHE A 52 -0.31 -25.13 24.84
N SER A 53 -0.91 -26.06 25.59
CA SER A 53 -0.56 -26.33 26.98
C SER A 53 0.49 -27.46 27.09
N LEU A 54 1.28 -27.43 28.19
CA LEU A 54 2.37 -28.37 28.42
C LEU A 54 1.94 -29.85 28.43
N PRO A 55 0.82 -30.28 29.10
CA PRO A 55 0.52 -31.71 29.18
C PRO A 55 0.40 -32.40 27.82
N PRO A 56 -0.36 -31.88 26.82
CA PRO A 56 -0.44 -32.49 25.51
C PRO A 56 0.77 -32.23 24.62
N ALA A 57 1.54 -31.18 24.87
CA ALA A 57 2.71 -30.82 24.06
C ALA A 57 3.98 -31.57 24.45
N ARG A 58 4.03 -32.14 25.65
CA ARG A 58 5.22 -32.83 26.16
C ARG A 58 5.58 -34.05 25.32
N GLY A 59 6.87 -34.13 24.90
CA GLY A 59 7.38 -35.19 24.01
C GLY A 59 7.02 -35.00 22.53
N VAL A 60 6.22 -33.97 22.18
CA VAL A 60 5.90 -33.68 20.79
C VAL A 60 7.08 -32.95 20.13
N PRO A 61 7.44 -33.21 18.86
CA PRO A 61 8.46 -32.48 18.14
C PRO A 61 8.13 -30.96 18.09
N CYS A 62 9.11 -30.10 18.36
CA CYS A 62 8.92 -28.63 18.46
C CYS A 62 8.23 -28.04 17.22
N ARG A 63 8.53 -28.53 16.01
CA ARG A 63 7.90 -28.08 14.77
C ARG A 63 6.36 -28.20 14.75
N ASN A 64 5.81 -29.15 15.49
CA ASN A 64 4.36 -29.39 15.53
C ASN A 64 3.66 -28.46 16.54
N VAL A 65 4.41 -27.93 17.50
CA VAL A 65 3.92 -27.01 18.52
C VAL A 65 4.15 -25.55 18.08
N LEU A 66 5.35 -25.21 17.62
CA LEU A 66 5.71 -23.86 17.19
C LEU A 66 5.09 -23.48 15.84
N ARG A 67 4.94 -24.41 14.93
CA ARG A 67 4.32 -24.23 13.59
C ARG A 67 4.85 -23.01 12.83
N SER A 68 6.16 -22.82 12.85
CA SER A 68 6.84 -21.71 12.18
C SER A 68 7.07 -21.99 10.71
N SER A 69 7.01 -20.96 9.87
CA SER A 69 7.42 -21.05 8.46
C SER A 69 8.90 -21.43 8.32
N ALA A 70 9.77 -21.02 9.25
CA ALA A 70 11.18 -21.41 9.30
C ALA A 70 11.38 -22.93 9.49
N CYS A 71 10.45 -23.62 10.12
CA CYS A 71 10.51 -25.09 10.26
C CYS A 71 10.29 -25.83 8.93
N MET A 72 9.68 -25.15 7.94
CA MET A 72 9.40 -25.73 6.61
C MET A 72 10.59 -25.61 5.63
N THR A 73 11.37 -24.52 5.73
CA THR A 73 12.47 -24.20 4.81
C THR A 73 13.84 -24.64 5.28
N GLY A 74 14.03 -24.79 6.60
CA GLY A 74 15.30 -25.25 7.19
C GLY A 74 15.26 -25.13 8.70
N CYS A 75 15.32 -26.24 9.43
CA CYS A 75 15.17 -26.24 10.88
C CYS A 75 16.32 -25.48 11.58
N PRO A 76 16.06 -24.37 12.27
CA PRO A 76 17.10 -23.62 13.02
C PRO A 76 17.79 -24.50 14.07
N GLY A 77 17.06 -25.44 14.67
CA GLY A 77 17.59 -26.37 15.65
C GLY A 77 18.67 -27.30 15.10
N ALA A 78 18.57 -27.69 13.83
CA ALA A 78 19.61 -28.51 13.19
C ALA A 78 20.92 -27.73 13.01
N MET A 79 20.82 -26.41 12.74
CA MET A 79 21.98 -25.53 12.61
C MET A 79 22.63 -25.25 13.97
N VAL A 80 21.83 -24.96 15.01
CA VAL A 80 22.33 -24.76 16.40
C VAL A 80 23.02 -26.03 16.94
N GLN A 81 22.47 -27.19 16.64
CA GLN A 81 23.06 -28.48 17.03
C GLN A 81 24.43 -28.72 16.38
N LYS A 82 24.62 -28.27 15.12
CA LYS A 82 25.88 -28.39 14.40
C LYS A 82 26.93 -27.37 14.87
N ASP A 83 26.50 -26.08 15.02
CA ASP A 83 27.42 -24.97 15.23
C ASP A 83 27.64 -24.68 16.72
N ARG A 84 26.83 -25.22 17.64
CA ARG A 84 26.81 -24.98 19.10
C ARG A 84 26.70 -23.49 19.48
N ARG A 85 26.10 -22.68 18.61
CA ARG A 85 25.89 -21.24 18.84
C ARG A 85 24.41 -20.91 18.80
N SER A 86 23.99 -19.96 19.64
CA SER A 86 22.62 -19.46 19.59
C SER A 86 22.34 -18.80 18.25
N ARG A 87 21.10 -18.95 17.78
CA ARG A 87 20.61 -18.31 16.55
C ARG A 87 19.28 -17.64 16.82
N SER A 88 19.14 -16.44 16.26
CA SER A 88 17.91 -15.68 16.30
C SER A 88 17.43 -15.39 14.88
N LEU A 89 16.11 -15.51 14.65
CA LEU A 89 15.48 -15.19 13.37
C LEU A 89 14.08 -14.65 13.60
N GLU A 90 13.64 -13.78 12.70
CA GLU A 90 12.23 -13.33 12.65
C GLU A 90 11.46 -14.22 11.68
N THR A 91 10.27 -14.63 12.09
CA THR A 91 9.41 -15.54 11.35
C THR A 91 7.97 -15.38 11.81
N ASP A 92 7.06 -16.10 11.18
CA ASP A 92 5.66 -16.18 11.64
C ASP A 92 5.38 -17.57 12.21
N ILE A 93 4.58 -17.62 13.27
CA ILE A 93 4.01 -18.86 13.82
C ILE A 93 2.50 -18.87 13.61
N ILE A 94 1.89 -20.07 13.65
CA ILE A 94 0.44 -20.24 13.58
C ILE A 94 -0.03 -20.84 14.91
N ASN A 95 -0.81 -20.07 15.70
CA ASN A 95 -1.38 -20.55 16.95
C ASN A 95 -2.51 -21.58 16.76
N LEU A 96 -3.07 -22.12 17.85
CA LEU A 96 -4.19 -23.06 17.78
C LEU A 96 -5.43 -22.47 17.12
N ASP A 97 -5.70 -21.16 17.29
CA ASP A 97 -6.79 -20.43 16.66
C ASP A 97 -6.56 -20.11 15.18
N ARG A 98 -5.52 -20.70 14.57
CA ARG A 98 -5.10 -20.47 13.17
C ARG A 98 -4.69 -19.03 12.86
N GLN A 99 -4.39 -18.22 13.88
CA GLN A 99 -3.88 -16.87 13.69
C GLN A 99 -2.39 -16.89 13.39
N LYS A 100 -2.01 -16.10 12.40
CA LYS A 100 -0.60 -15.87 12.05
C LYS A 100 -0.01 -14.79 12.95
N ILE A 101 1.03 -15.13 13.72
CA ILE A 101 1.67 -14.24 14.68
C ILE A 101 3.13 -14.02 14.29
N PRO A 102 3.56 -12.76 14.03
CA PRO A 102 4.97 -12.45 13.80
C PRO A 102 5.74 -12.57 15.10
N VAL A 103 6.83 -13.33 15.08
CA VAL A 103 7.66 -13.59 16.26
C VAL A 103 9.15 -13.50 15.91
N ARG A 104 9.98 -13.21 16.94
CA ARG A 104 11.41 -13.49 16.91
C ARG A 104 11.66 -14.73 17.71
N ILE A 105 12.30 -15.72 17.10
CA ILE A 105 12.69 -16.98 17.73
C ILE A 105 14.18 -16.95 17.97
N THR A 106 14.60 -17.19 19.21
CA THR A 106 16.00 -17.34 19.59
C THR A 106 16.18 -18.74 20.17
N LEU A 107 16.95 -19.57 19.50
CA LEU A 107 17.29 -20.91 19.93
C LEU A 107 18.74 -20.97 20.42
N ALA A 108 18.96 -21.52 21.62
CA ALA A 108 20.26 -21.68 22.23
C ALA A 108 20.45 -23.09 22.79
N PRO A 109 21.67 -23.66 22.71
CA PRO A 109 21.99 -24.95 23.36
C PRO A 109 22.08 -24.78 24.87
N VAL A 110 21.60 -25.78 25.61
CA VAL A 110 21.75 -25.87 27.07
C VAL A 110 22.90 -26.87 27.35
N HIS A 111 23.87 -26.45 28.18
CA HIS A 111 25.03 -27.23 28.50
C HIS A 111 25.01 -27.67 29.96
N ASN A 112 25.53 -28.88 30.23
CA ASN A 112 25.81 -29.33 31.59
C ASN A 112 27.12 -28.70 32.13
N SER A 113 27.45 -28.96 33.40
CA SER A 113 28.68 -28.50 34.04
C SER A 113 29.97 -29.01 33.38
N ARG A 114 29.88 -30.01 32.51
CA ARG A 114 31.03 -30.58 31.75
C ARG A 114 31.14 -29.97 30.33
N GLY A 115 30.21 -29.05 29.94
CA GLY A 115 30.18 -28.44 28.63
C GLY A 115 29.46 -29.25 27.54
N ASP A 116 28.88 -30.41 27.92
CA ASP A 116 28.11 -31.21 26.96
C ASP A 116 26.71 -30.61 26.76
N THR A 117 26.24 -30.60 25.52
CA THR A 117 24.87 -30.17 25.20
C THR A 117 23.88 -31.21 25.70
N THR A 118 22.92 -30.79 26.55
CA THR A 118 21.90 -31.66 27.14
C THR A 118 20.51 -31.38 26.55
N GLY A 119 20.33 -30.29 25.82
CA GLY A 119 19.08 -29.92 25.19
C GLY A 119 19.18 -28.51 24.60
N PHE A 120 18.03 -27.89 24.34
CA PHE A 120 17.93 -26.56 23.78
C PHE A 120 16.87 -25.75 24.51
N VAL A 121 17.07 -24.44 24.60
CA VAL A 121 16.03 -23.49 25.00
C VAL A 121 15.66 -22.61 23.83
N GLU A 122 14.39 -22.48 23.58
CA GLU A 122 13.81 -21.67 22.51
C GLU A 122 12.99 -20.55 23.14
N ALA A 123 13.41 -19.30 22.94
CA ALA A 123 12.68 -18.10 23.37
C ALA A 123 11.92 -17.52 22.19
N VAL A 124 10.62 -17.28 22.38
CA VAL A 124 9.70 -16.74 21.36
C VAL A 124 9.17 -15.40 21.83
N GLU A 125 9.59 -14.35 21.16
CA GLU A 125 9.16 -12.97 21.41
C GLU A 125 8.02 -12.60 20.45
N ASP A 126 6.88 -12.15 20.99
CA ASP A 126 5.76 -11.64 20.21
C ASP A 126 6.09 -10.26 19.62
N LEU A 127 6.25 -10.19 18.31
CA LEU A 127 6.56 -8.93 17.64
C LEU A 127 5.33 -8.08 17.31
N ARG A 128 4.10 -8.52 17.62
CA ARG A 128 2.90 -7.71 17.40
C ARG A 128 2.95 -6.41 18.20
N ILE A 129 3.39 -6.47 19.47
CA ILE A 129 3.55 -5.29 20.33
C ILE A 129 4.74 -4.44 19.85
N VAL A 130 5.87 -5.07 19.53
CA VAL A 130 7.06 -4.38 19.02
C VAL A 130 6.78 -3.74 17.67
N ARG A 131 6.10 -4.43 16.76
CA ARG A 131 5.65 -3.86 15.47
C ARG A 131 4.59 -2.77 15.66
N LYS A 132 3.69 -2.89 16.65
CA LYS A 132 2.77 -1.82 17.05
C LYS A 132 3.52 -0.65 17.70
N LEU A 133 4.55 -0.89 18.50
CA LEU A 133 5.39 0.14 19.14
C LEU A 133 6.35 0.78 18.12
N ASN A 134 6.96 0.03 17.22
CA ASN A 134 7.74 0.57 16.09
C ASN A 134 6.87 1.36 15.11
N LYS A 135 5.59 0.99 14.95
CA LYS A 135 4.59 1.89 14.33
C LYS A 135 4.30 3.11 15.21
N LYS A 136 4.52 3.04 16.55
CA LYS A 136 4.34 4.15 17.50
C LYS A 136 5.62 4.97 17.74
N THR A 137 6.82 4.47 17.44
CA THR A 137 8.07 5.25 17.57
C THR A 137 8.30 6.25 16.43
N SER A 138 7.36 6.33 15.47
CA SER A 138 7.18 7.51 14.64
C SER A 138 5.71 7.94 14.62
N PRO A 139 5.08 8.28 15.77
CA PRO A 139 3.67 8.69 15.77
C PRO A 139 3.46 10.01 15.03
N ALA A 140 4.52 10.77 14.79
CA ALA A 140 4.48 12.03 14.03
C ALA A 140 4.41 11.83 12.50
N TYR A 141 4.67 10.63 11.98
CA TYR A 141 4.86 10.42 10.55
C TYR A 141 3.97 9.34 9.93
N SER A 142 3.07 8.71 10.70
CA SER A 142 2.13 7.73 10.14
C SER A 142 0.81 7.67 10.89
N PHE A 143 -0.28 7.51 10.15
CA PHE A 143 -1.62 7.24 10.66
C PHE A 143 -2.25 6.12 9.84
N ALA A 144 -2.62 4.99 10.48
CA ALA A 144 -3.31 3.87 9.84
C ALA A 144 -2.75 3.48 8.46
N ASN A 145 -1.42 3.28 8.34
CA ASN A 145 -0.67 2.98 7.11
C ASN A 145 -0.46 4.17 6.13
N ILE A 146 -0.91 5.37 6.47
CA ILE A 146 -0.60 6.58 5.70
C ILE A 146 0.71 7.15 6.23
N ILE A 147 1.69 7.34 5.35
CA ILE A 147 3.03 7.84 5.70
C ILE A 147 3.18 9.27 5.21
N GLY A 148 3.66 10.16 6.07
CA GLY A 148 3.96 11.54 5.74
C GLY A 148 4.45 12.29 6.97
N ARG A 149 5.38 13.23 6.78
CA ARG A 149 5.95 14.09 7.83
C ARG A 149 5.84 15.58 7.49
N SER A 150 5.34 15.90 6.31
CA SER A 150 5.11 17.28 5.91
C SER A 150 4.08 17.94 6.82
N ARG A 151 4.23 19.25 7.06
CA ARG A 151 3.33 20.03 7.93
C ARG A 151 1.86 19.92 7.51
N GLN A 152 1.60 19.77 6.20
CA GLN A 152 0.26 19.54 5.68
C GLN A 152 -0.29 18.19 6.11
N MET A 153 0.52 17.12 6.01
CA MET A 153 0.11 15.77 6.43
C MET A 153 -0.07 15.66 7.93
N GLU A 154 0.76 16.31 8.74
CA GLU A 154 0.60 16.36 10.19
C GLU A 154 -0.76 16.94 10.60
N LYS A 155 -1.20 18.05 9.98
CA LYS A 155 -2.52 18.63 10.21
C LYS A 155 -3.65 17.66 9.88
N ILE A 156 -3.51 16.92 8.75
CA ILE A 156 -4.47 15.91 8.36
C ILE A 156 -4.52 14.80 9.40
N PHE A 157 -3.37 14.28 9.87
CA PHE A 157 -3.30 13.23 10.89
C PHE A 157 -3.92 13.64 12.24
N GLN A 158 -3.82 14.91 12.61
CA GLN A 158 -4.49 15.45 13.81
C GLN A 158 -6.00 15.52 13.65
N THR A 159 -6.50 15.78 12.46
CA THR A 159 -7.93 15.95 12.17
C THR A 159 -8.65 14.61 11.94
N LEU A 160 -7.99 13.63 11.33
CA LEU A 160 -8.57 12.33 10.96
C LEU A 160 -9.26 11.60 12.13
N PRO A 161 -8.65 11.47 13.34
CA PRO A 161 -9.29 10.77 14.45
C PRO A 161 -10.59 11.43 14.89
N VAL A 162 -10.66 12.75 14.87
CA VAL A 162 -11.87 13.52 15.25
C VAL A 162 -12.98 13.28 14.23
N LEU A 163 -12.64 13.38 12.94
CA LEU A 163 -13.60 13.14 11.85
C LEU A 163 -14.07 11.68 11.82
N ALA A 164 -13.19 10.72 12.14
CA ALA A 164 -13.53 9.31 12.16
C ALA A 164 -14.63 8.99 13.18
N GLN A 165 -14.64 9.65 14.34
CA GLN A 165 -15.64 9.43 15.39
C GLN A 165 -17.03 9.99 15.06
N SER A 166 -17.15 10.87 14.08
CA SER A 166 -18.44 11.41 13.64
C SER A 166 -19.03 10.56 12.50
N ASP A 167 -20.37 10.55 12.39
CA ASP A 167 -21.08 9.93 11.24
C ASP A 167 -21.25 10.89 10.05
N ALA A 168 -20.65 12.06 10.12
CA ALA A 168 -20.70 13.06 9.05
C ALA A 168 -20.12 12.52 7.73
N SER A 169 -20.69 12.96 6.61
CA SER A 169 -20.13 12.73 5.29
C SER A 169 -18.76 13.41 5.16
N ILE A 170 -17.79 12.72 4.57
CA ILE A 170 -16.44 13.24 4.36
C ILE A 170 -16.16 13.30 2.86
N LEU A 171 -15.73 14.48 2.40
CA LEU A 171 -15.25 14.70 1.04
C LEU A 171 -13.72 14.77 1.03
N ILE A 172 -13.06 13.82 0.36
CA ILE A 172 -11.62 13.77 0.21
C ILE A 172 -11.24 14.29 -1.18
N THR A 173 -10.51 15.40 -1.24
CA THR A 173 -10.07 15.99 -2.50
C THR A 173 -8.55 15.89 -2.66
N GLY A 174 -8.06 15.88 -3.88
CA GLY A 174 -6.63 15.84 -4.20
C GLY A 174 -6.36 15.13 -5.51
N GLU A 175 -5.18 15.34 -6.08
CA GLU A 175 -4.77 14.74 -7.35
C GLU A 175 -4.84 13.21 -7.33
N THR A 176 -4.87 12.63 -8.53
CA THR A 176 -4.79 11.16 -8.67
C THR A 176 -3.48 10.63 -8.10
N GLY A 177 -3.55 9.55 -7.32
CA GLY A 177 -2.36 8.92 -6.73
C GLY A 177 -1.85 9.53 -5.42
N THR A 178 -2.55 10.52 -4.82
CA THR A 178 -2.17 11.16 -3.54
C THR A 178 -2.46 10.33 -2.30
N GLY A 179 -3.21 9.22 -2.43
CA GLY A 179 -3.56 8.33 -1.31
C GLY A 179 -4.96 8.51 -0.75
N LYS A 180 -5.92 9.08 -1.51
CA LYS A 180 -7.32 9.28 -1.08
C LYS A 180 -7.97 8.00 -0.56
N ASP A 181 -7.67 6.85 -1.18
CA ASP A 181 -8.19 5.55 -0.79
C ASP A 181 -7.73 5.15 0.62
N LEU A 182 -6.43 5.30 0.90
CA LEU A 182 -5.85 4.98 2.22
C LEU A 182 -6.45 5.86 3.32
N VAL A 183 -6.73 7.13 3.00
CA VAL A 183 -7.39 8.04 3.97
C VAL A 183 -8.82 7.59 4.26
N ALA A 184 -9.58 7.16 3.25
CA ALA A 184 -10.94 6.66 3.44
C ALA A 184 -10.96 5.37 4.27
N GLU A 185 -10.06 4.42 3.99
CA GLU A 185 -9.88 3.20 4.78
C GLU A 185 -9.50 3.53 6.22
N ALA A 186 -8.53 4.43 6.43
CA ALA A 186 -8.11 4.86 7.76
C ALA A 186 -9.23 5.50 8.58
N VAL A 187 -10.08 6.31 7.94
CA VAL A 187 -11.28 6.89 8.59
C VAL A 187 -12.27 5.80 8.99
N HIS A 188 -12.51 4.82 8.14
CA HIS A 188 -13.39 3.70 8.46
C HIS A 188 -12.83 2.87 9.62
N ASP A 189 -11.57 2.42 9.52
CA ASP A 189 -10.91 1.53 10.48
C ASP A 189 -10.78 2.15 11.90
N THR A 190 -10.76 3.49 11.99
CA THR A 190 -10.69 4.21 13.27
C THR A 190 -12.05 4.71 13.75
N SER A 191 -13.13 4.46 13.00
CA SER A 191 -14.48 4.88 13.34
C SER A 191 -15.22 3.86 14.22
N SER A 192 -16.39 4.27 14.78
CA SER A 192 -17.33 3.36 15.44
C SER A 192 -17.92 2.30 14.51
N ARG A 193 -17.78 2.49 13.17
CA ARG A 193 -18.28 1.57 12.13
C ARG A 193 -17.21 0.61 11.61
N ALA A 194 -16.01 0.57 12.19
CA ALA A 194 -14.94 -0.35 11.82
C ALA A 194 -15.33 -1.85 11.79
N PRO A 195 -16.25 -2.35 12.66
CA PRO A 195 -16.73 -3.73 12.55
C PRO A 195 -17.67 -3.97 11.36
N GLY A 196 -18.21 -2.90 10.75
CA GLY A 196 -19.15 -2.96 9.63
C GLY A 196 -18.44 -3.11 8.28
N ALA A 197 -19.21 -3.28 7.21
CA ALA A 197 -18.66 -3.40 5.86
C ALA A 197 -18.10 -2.06 5.36
N PHE A 198 -16.92 -2.11 4.72
CA PHE A 198 -16.36 -1.01 3.92
C PHE A 198 -16.53 -1.31 2.44
N ILE A 199 -17.49 -0.66 1.79
CA ILE A 199 -17.86 -0.93 0.39
C ILE A 199 -17.37 0.20 -0.49
N LYS A 200 -16.40 -0.10 -1.38
CA LYS A 200 -15.83 0.86 -2.32
C LYS A 200 -16.52 0.76 -3.68
N ILE A 201 -16.83 1.91 -4.29
CA ILE A 201 -17.40 2.03 -5.64
C ILE A 201 -16.65 3.12 -6.39
N ASN A 202 -16.23 2.82 -7.62
CA ASN A 202 -15.67 3.82 -8.52
C ASN A 202 -16.76 4.33 -9.46
N CYS A 203 -17.13 5.60 -9.32
CA CYS A 203 -18.20 6.24 -10.08
C CYS A 203 -17.85 6.46 -11.57
N GLY A 204 -16.56 6.46 -11.92
CA GLY A 204 -16.11 6.63 -13.31
C GLY A 204 -15.80 5.32 -14.05
N ALA A 205 -15.94 4.16 -13.40
CA ALA A 205 -15.47 2.90 -13.98
C ALA A 205 -16.50 2.18 -14.86
N LEU A 206 -17.80 2.52 -14.75
CA LEU A 206 -18.91 1.80 -15.36
C LEU A 206 -19.81 2.75 -16.17
N PRO A 207 -20.46 2.27 -17.25
CA PRO A 207 -21.57 2.98 -17.88
C PRO A 207 -22.69 3.27 -16.88
N GLU A 208 -23.45 4.37 -17.08
CA GLU A 208 -24.47 4.88 -16.18
C GLU A 208 -25.46 3.81 -15.70
N THR A 209 -26.06 3.03 -16.63
CA THR A 209 -27.05 2.00 -16.31
C THR A 209 -26.51 0.88 -15.42
N LEU A 210 -25.24 0.49 -15.66
CA LEU A 210 -24.58 -0.53 -14.85
C LEU A 210 -24.19 0.04 -13.49
N LEU A 211 -23.70 1.28 -13.46
CA LEU A 211 -23.34 1.97 -12.22
C LEU A 211 -24.57 2.14 -11.31
N GLU A 212 -25.71 2.50 -11.88
CA GLU A 212 -26.98 2.61 -11.15
C GLU A 212 -27.38 1.28 -10.53
N SER A 213 -27.35 0.20 -11.30
CA SER A 213 -27.63 -1.15 -10.84
C SER A 213 -26.66 -1.63 -9.77
N GLU A 214 -25.37 -1.31 -9.88
CA GLU A 214 -24.37 -1.63 -8.85
C GLU A 214 -24.64 -0.85 -7.55
N ILE A 215 -24.88 0.45 -7.62
CA ILE A 215 -25.06 1.32 -6.46
C ILE A 215 -26.36 0.97 -5.71
N PHE A 216 -27.50 0.98 -6.41
CA PHE A 216 -28.84 0.90 -5.82
C PHE A 216 -29.43 -0.51 -5.83
N GLY A 217 -28.93 -1.42 -6.70
CA GLY A 217 -29.50 -2.74 -6.95
C GLY A 217 -30.66 -2.71 -7.93
N HIS A 218 -31.14 -3.89 -8.31
CA HIS A 218 -32.29 -4.04 -9.20
C HIS A 218 -33.14 -5.25 -8.82
N VAL A 219 -34.41 -5.23 -9.20
CA VAL A 219 -35.28 -6.38 -9.19
C VAL A 219 -35.32 -7.04 -10.57
N LYS A 220 -35.65 -8.32 -10.60
CA LYS A 220 -35.82 -9.08 -11.86
C LYS A 220 -36.78 -8.33 -12.80
N GLY A 221 -36.38 -8.17 -14.06
CA GLY A 221 -37.14 -7.47 -15.11
C GLY A 221 -37.01 -5.95 -15.09
N ALA A 222 -36.15 -5.35 -14.27
CA ALA A 222 -35.96 -3.89 -14.23
C ALA A 222 -35.39 -3.30 -15.52
N PHE A 223 -34.61 -4.07 -16.28
CA PHE A 223 -34.07 -3.72 -17.60
C PHE A 223 -33.76 -4.97 -18.40
N THR A 224 -33.46 -4.81 -19.70
CA THR A 224 -33.08 -5.93 -20.59
C THR A 224 -31.80 -6.60 -20.08
N GLY A 225 -31.91 -7.85 -19.62
CA GLY A 225 -30.79 -8.60 -18.98
C GLY A 225 -30.86 -8.72 -17.45
N ALA A 226 -31.87 -8.12 -16.79
CA ALA A 226 -32.11 -8.30 -15.36
C ALA A 226 -32.82 -9.65 -15.09
N VAL A 227 -32.06 -10.74 -15.09
CA VAL A 227 -32.60 -12.12 -14.99
C VAL A 227 -32.98 -12.44 -13.53
N GLU A 228 -32.31 -11.85 -12.56
CA GLU A 228 -32.51 -12.10 -11.13
C GLU A 228 -32.46 -10.79 -10.32
N ASN A 229 -32.83 -10.86 -9.04
CA ASN A 229 -32.71 -9.73 -8.13
C ASN A 229 -31.24 -9.57 -7.71
N LYS A 230 -30.69 -8.35 -7.78
CA LYS A 230 -29.34 -8.06 -7.32
C LYS A 230 -29.34 -6.99 -6.22
N PRO A 231 -28.81 -7.27 -5.01
CA PRO A 231 -28.69 -6.24 -3.98
C PRO A 231 -27.66 -5.19 -4.38
N GLY A 232 -27.99 -3.91 -4.20
CA GLY A 232 -27.06 -2.80 -4.44
C GLY A 232 -26.00 -2.66 -3.36
N ARG A 233 -24.94 -1.92 -3.66
CA ARG A 233 -23.82 -1.68 -2.75
C ARG A 233 -24.23 -0.96 -1.48
N PHE A 234 -25.20 -0.05 -1.52
CA PHE A 234 -25.76 0.57 -0.32
C PHE A 234 -26.39 -0.46 0.63
N LYS A 235 -27.08 -1.47 0.10
CA LYS A 235 -27.63 -2.55 0.91
C LYS A 235 -26.53 -3.39 1.57
N LEU A 236 -25.44 -3.66 0.86
CA LEU A 236 -24.27 -4.37 1.36
C LEU A 236 -23.48 -3.56 2.39
N ALA A 237 -23.51 -2.23 2.30
CA ALA A 237 -22.85 -1.32 3.22
C ALA A 237 -23.70 -1.00 4.48
N HIS A 238 -24.85 -1.63 4.66
CA HIS A 238 -25.74 -1.37 5.80
C HIS A 238 -24.99 -1.54 7.13
N ASN A 239 -25.13 -0.56 8.05
CA ASN A 239 -24.38 -0.42 9.30
C ASN A 239 -22.85 -0.28 9.16
N GLY A 240 -22.37 -0.02 7.95
CA GLY A 240 -20.98 0.20 7.62
C GLY A 240 -20.73 1.55 6.95
N THR A 241 -19.78 1.55 6.03
CA THR A 241 -19.35 2.74 5.26
C THR A 241 -19.35 2.44 3.77
N ILE A 242 -19.89 3.36 2.97
CA ILE A 242 -19.71 3.37 1.52
C ILE A 242 -18.67 4.42 1.13
N PHE A 243 -17.73 4.02 0.29
CA PHE A 243 -16.69 4.87 -0.25
C PHE A 243 -16.88 5.08 -1.75
N LEU A 244 -17.29 6.28 -2.14
CA LEU A 244 -17.56 6.69 -3.53
C LEU A 244 -16.31 7.37 -4.08
N THR A 245 -15.51 6.66 -4.88
CA THR A 245 -14.34 7.25 -5.54
C THR A 245 -14.74 7.91 -6.85
N GLU A 246 -14.04 8.96 -7.20
CA GLU A 246 -14.28 9.77 -8.41
C GLU A 246 -15.74 10.24 -8.49
N ILE A 247 -16.25 10.80 -7.38
CA ILE A 247 -17.66 11.26 -7.27
C ILE A 247 -17.99 12.32 -8.31
N GLY A 248 -17.00 13.09 -8.81
CA GLY A 248 -17.17 14.03 -9.89
C GLY A 248 -17.54 13.40 -11.25
N ASP A 249 -17.38 12.08 -11.40
CA ASP A 249 -17.79 11.36 -12.60
C ASP A 249 -19.21 10.78 -12.51
N LEU A 250 -19.91 11.01 -11.38
CA LEU A 250 -21.28 10.51 -11.19
C LEU A 250 -22.24 11.24 -12.13
N PRO A 251 -23.02 10.55 -12.97
CA PRO A 251 -24.04 11.16 -13.84
C PRO A 251 -25.08 11.96 -13.06
N LEU A 252 -25.61 13.05 -13.64
CA LEU A 252 -26.59 13.94 -12.99
C LEU A 252 -27.85 13.19 -12.48
N SER A 253 -28.34 12.21 -13.25
CA SER A 253 -29.47 11.36 -12.85
C SER A 253 -29.21 10.60 -11.54
N LEU A 254 -27.96 10.09 -11.36
CA LEU A 254 -27.55 9.37 -10.15
C LEU A 254 -27.23 10.31 -9.00
N GLN A 255 -26.81 11.55 -9.28
CA GLN A 255 -26.64 12.59 -8.26
C GLN A 255 -27.99 12.89 -7.58
N VAL A 256 -29.10 12.93 -8.32
CA VAL A 256 -30.45 13.11 -7.74
C VAL A 256 -30.79 11.95 -6.78
N LYS A 257 -30.56 10.70 -7.21
CA LYS A 257 -30.84 9.53 -6.37
C LYS A 257 -29.97 9.46 -5.13
N LEU A 258 -28.70 9.86 -5.26
CA LEU A 258 -27.79 9.94 -4.12
C LEU A 258 -28.22 11.03 -3.13
N LEU A 259 -28.69 12.17 -3.62
CA LEU A 259 -29.24 13.25 -2.77
C LEU A 259 -30.46 12.77 -1.99
N THR A 260 -31.44 12.12 -2.65
CA THR A 260 -32.63 11.53 -1.99
C THR A 260 -32.19 10.57 -0.88
N PHE A 261 -31.20 9.69 -1.14
CA PHE A 261 -30.68 8.80 -0.09
C PHE A 261 -30.05 9.58 1.07
N LEU A 262 -29.29 10.64 0.81
CA LEU A 262 -28.67 11.43 1.87
C LEU A 262 -29.70 12.07 2.79
N ASP A 263 -30.86 12.48 2.24
CA ASP A 263 -31.96 13.09 2.98
C ASP A 263 -32.82 12.06 3.73
N ASP A 264 -33.30 11.02 3.02
CA ASP A 264 -34.30 10.10 3.53
C ASP A 264 -33.74 8.80 4.11
N LYS A 265 -32.47 8.49 3.83
CA LYS A 265 -31.82 7.21 4.15
C LYS A 265 -32.50 5.99 3.52
N ILE A 266 -33.30 6.16 2.50
CA ILE A 266 -34.05 5.11 1.82
C ILE A 266 -33.47 4.89 0.42
N ILE A 267 -33.24 3.63 0.08
CA ILE A 267 -32.76 3.17 -1.23
C ILE A 267 -33.89 2.47 -1.97
N TYR A 268 -34.13 2.83 -3.19
CA TYR A 268 -35.06 2.19 -4.09
C TYR A 268 -34.31 1.41 -5.18
N PRO A 269 -34.34 0.07 -5.16
CA PRO A 269 -33.77 -0.72 -6.26
C PRO A 269 -34.47 -0.40 -7.59
N LEU A 270 -33.74 -0.50 -8.71
CA LEU A 270 -34.30 -0.28 -10.04
C LEU A 270 -35.47 -1.25 -10.26
N GLY A 271 -36.57 -0.72 -10.80
CA GLY A 271 -37.81 -1.46 -11.04
C GLY A 271 -38.62 -1.76 -9.78
N SER A 272 -38.25 -1.25 -8.60
CA SER A 272 -39.00 -1.47 -7.34
C SER A 272 -39.56 -0.17 -6.78
N THR A 273 -40.81 -0.22 -6.31
CA THR A 273 -41.42 0.82 -5.48
C THR A 273 -41.19 0.61 -3.99
N LYS A 274 -40.66 -0.56 -3.59
CA LYS A 274 -40.35 -0.85 -2.18
C LYS A 274 -38.93 -0.34 -1.85
N GLY A 275 -38.86 0.65 -0.97
CA GLY A 275 -37.60 1.18 -0.45
C GLY A 275 -37.00 0.32 0.67
N PHE A 276 -35.70 0.42 0.84
CA PHE A 276 -34.94 -0.17 1.94
C PHE A 276 -34.25 0.95 2.73
N ASN A 277 -34.46 0.99 4.04
CA ASN A 277 -33.77 1.94 4.91
C ASN A 277 -32.32 1.46 5.14
N ALA A 278 -31.35 2.25 4.69
CA ALA A 278 -29.92 1.92 4.77
C ALA A 278 -29.19 2.90 5.70
N ASN A 279 -28.79 2.41 6.88
CA ASN A 279 -27.91 3.17 7.76
C ASN A 279 -26.46 3.02 7.28
N VAL A 280 -26.00 3.98 6.46
CA VAL A 280 -24.67 3.93 5.83
C VAL A 280 -23.98 5.28 5.99
N ARG A 281 -22.72 5.26 6.43
CA ARG A 281 -21.83 6.43 6.41
C ARG A 281 -21.26 6.62 5.01
N ILE A 282 -21.19 7.86 4.53
CA ILE A 282 -20.65 8.18 3.21
C ILE A 282 -19.27 8.83 3.34
N ILE A 283 -18.31 8.30 2.59
CA ILE A 283 -17.05 8.94 2.28
C ILE A 283 -16.99 9.09 0.76
N ALA A 284 -16.73 10.29 0.26
CA ALA A 284 -16.60 10.56 -1.17
C ALA A 284 -15.18 11.07 -1.49
N ALA A 285 -14.65 10.71 -2.65
CA ALA A 285 -13.35 11.20 -3.10
C ALA A 285 -13.40 11.65 -4.56
N THR A 286 -12.61 12.68 -4.88
CA THR A 286 -12.47 13.18 -6.25
C THR A 286 -11.12 13.87 -6.46
N HIS A 287 -10.66 13.89 -7.70
CA HIS A 287 -9.55 14.72 -8.14
C HIS A 287 -10.05 15.99 -8.88
N ARG A 288 -11.37 16.08 -9.17
CA ARG A 288 -11.97 17.20 -9.88
C ARG A 288 -12.36 18.33 -8.93
N ASP A 289 -12.40 19.55 -9.45
CA ASP A 289 -12.96 20.71 -8.78
C ASP A 289 -14.49 20.67 -8.88
N LEU A 290 -15.16 20.25 -7.81
CA LEU A 290 -16.62 20.13 -7.77
C LEU A 290 -17.30 21.50 -7.78
N GLU A 291 -16.70 22.55 -7.23
CA GLU A 291 -17.21 23.91 -7.27
C GLU A 291 -17.26 24.42 -8.71
N GLN A 292 -16.18 24.19 -9.48
CA GLN A 292 -16.16 24.52 -10.90
C GLN A 292 -17.21 23.70 -11.68
N MET A 293 -17.38 22.40 -11.35
CA MET A 293 -18.39 21.55 -11.98
C MET A 293 -19.83 22.01 -11.68
N VAL A 294 -20.08 22.57 -10.49
CA VAL A 294 -21.38 23.20 -10.15
C VAL A 294 -21.63 24.39 -11.05
N HIS A 295 -20.64 25.27 -11.22
CA HIS A 295 -20.77 26.41 -12.15
C HIS A 295 -21.03 26.00 -13.60
N GLN A 296 -20.49 24.86 -14.03
CA GLN A 296 -20.70 24.29 -15.36
C GLN A 296 -22.01 23.49 -15.50
N GLY A 297 -22.78 23.34 -14.41
CA GLY A 297 -24.01 22.54 -14.40
C GLY A 297 -23.81 21.03 -14.51
N SER A 298 -22.57 20.54 -14.38
CA SER A 298 -22.23 19.10 -14.43
C SER A 298 -22.25 18.42 -13.07
N PHE A 299 -22.35 19.18 -11.98
CA PHE A 299 -22.53 18.68 -10.62
C PHE A 299 -23.58 19.54 -9.89
N ARG A 300 -24.44 18.90 -9.06
CA ARG A 300 -25.49 19.60 -8.34
C ARG A 300 -24.94 20.28 -7.08
N GLN A 301 -25.34 21.52 -6.85
CA GLN A 301 -24.91 22.29 -5.69
C GLN A 301 -25.46 21.71 -4.37
N ASP A 302 -26.72 21.25 -4.37
CA ASP A 302 -27.35 20.64 -3.21
C ASP A 302 -26.64 19.36 -2.75
N LEU A 303 -26.25 18.50 -3.71
CA LEU A 303 -25.47 17.31 -3.41
C LEU A 303 -24.09 17.67 -2.85
N LEU A 304 -23.42 18.68 -3.43
CA LEU A 304 -22.13 19.13 -2.93
C LEU A 304 -22.21 19.53 -1.45
N PHE A 305 -23.21 20.29 -1.04
CA PHE A 305 -23.39 20.68 0.36
C PHE A 305 -23.64 19.50 1.29
N ARG A 306 -24.34 18.46 0.85
CA ARG A 306 -24.61 17.24 1.62
C ARG A 306 -23.39 16.32 1.75
N LEU A 307 -22.51 16.31 0.77
CA LEU A 307 -21.27 15.53 0.79
C LEU A 307 -20.12 16.26 1.51
N ASN A 308 -20.07 17.59 1.41
CA ASN A 308 -18.97 18.42 1.90
C ASN A 308 -19.21 18.91 3.34
N VAL A 309 -19.70 18.03 4.23
CA VAL A 309 -19.85 18.36 5.66
C VAL A 309 -18.49 18.46 6.34
N ALA A 310 -17.59 17.55 6.01
CA ALA A 310 -16.18 17.62 6.39
C ALA A 310 -15.31 17.42 5.14
N ARG A 311 -14.32 18.32 4.95
CA ARG A 311 -13.41 18.26 3.79
C ARG A 311 -11.99 17.94 4.22
N ILE A 312 -11.39 16.98 3.53
CA ILE A 312 -9.97 16.65 3.67
C ILE A 312 -9.33 16.87 2.30
N HIS A 313 -8.38 17.80 2.24
CA HIS A 313 -7.59 18.02 1.03
C HIS A 313 -6.21 17.39 1.16
N LEU A 314 -5.91 16.45 0.26
CA LEU A 314 -4.59 15.81 0.19
C LEU A 314 -3.71 16.60 -0.80
N PRO A 315 -2.63 17.23 -0.33
CA PRO A 315 -1.72 17.95 -1.20
C PRO A 315 -1.01 16.97 -2.14
N PRO A 316 -0.61 17.41 -3.35
CA PRO A 316 0.21 16.61 -4.24
C PRO A 316 1.60 16.37 -3.62
N LEU A 317 2.26 15.28 -4.04
CA LEU A 317 3.52 14.84 -3.45
C LEU A 317 4.64 15.89 -3.54
N ARG A 318 4.69 16.68 -4.63
CA ARG A 318 5.64 17.78 -4.84
C ARG A 318 5.52 18.91 -3.80
N GLU A 319 4.36 19.04 -3.14
CA GLU A 319 4.12 20.03 -2.09
C GLU A 319 4.34 19.47 -0.67
N ARG A 320 4.60 18.16 -0.54
CA ARG A 320 4.85 17.48 0.73
C ARG A 320 6.35 17.49 1.04
N GLU A 321 6.82 18.54 1.65
CA GLU A 321 8.24 18.70 1.96
C GLU A 321 8.77 17.54 2.83
N GLY A 322 9.81 16.88 2.35
CA GLY A 322 10.45 15.77 3.01
C GLY A 322 9.75 14.41 2.90
N ASP A 323 8.52 14.34 2.37
CA ASP A 323 7.78 13.08 2.25
C ASP A 323 8.32 12.21 1.11
N ILE A 324 8.85 12.81 0.03
CA ILE A 324 9.42 12.06 -1.10
C ILE A 324 10.50 11.10 -0.59
N ARG A 325 11.47 11.60 0.18
CA ARG A 325 12.55 10.77 0.72
C ARG A 325 12.03 9.68 1.66
N LEU A 326 11.11 10.03 2.54
CA LEU A 326 10.50 9.10 3.48
C LEU A 326 9.76 7.95 2.77
N LEU A 327 9.01 8.27 1.72
CA LEU A 327 8.27 7.29 0.93
C LEU A 327 9.19 6.43 0.05
N LEU A 328 10.27 7.01 -0.52
CA LEU A 328 11.28 6.25 -1.24
C LEU A 328 11.92 5.18 -0.35
N ASP A 329 12.35 5.55 0.86
CA ASP A 329 12.97 4.62 1.81
C ASP A 329 11.98 3.55 2.28
N HIS A 330 10.71 3.91 2.49
CA HIS A 330 9.66 2.97 2.88
C HIS A 330 9.37 1.94 1.79
N PHE A 331 9.10 2.38 0.55
CA PHE A 331 8.78 1.44 -0.54
C PHE A 331 9.99 0.63 -0.95
N PHE A 332 11.19 1.23 -0.94
CA PHE A 332 12.42 0.50 -1.19
C PHE A 332 12.58 -0.68 -0.21
N SER A 333 12.47 -0.42 1.09
CA SER A 333 12.59 -1.46 2.12
C SER A 333 11.55 -2.56 1.94
N SER A 334 10.29 -2.17 1.63
CA SER A 334 9.20 -3.11 1.40
C SER A 334 9.44 -4.01 0.18
N TYR A 335 9.92 -3.44 -0.94
CA TYR A 335 10.16 -4.23 -2.15
C TYR A 335 11.47 -5.03 -2.10
N ALA A 336 12.52 -4.50 -1.48
CA ALA A 336 13.77 -5.23 -1.30
C ALA A 336 13.56 -6.49 -0.43
N GLU A 337 12.76 -6.38 0.63
CA GLU A 337 12.35 -7.50 1.48
C GLU A 337 11.46 -8.50 0.72
N LEU A 338 10.44 -8.01 0.00
CA LEU A 338 9.49 -8.85 -0.75
C LEU A 338 10.18 -9.69 -1.85
N LEU A 339 11.17 -9.09 -2.52
CA LEU A 339 11.88 -9.71 -3.64
C LEU A 339 13.18 -10.41 -3.20
N GLU A 340 13.46 -10.44 -1.88
CA GLU A 340 14.67 -11.03 -1.29
C GLU A 340 15.97 -10.58 -1.96
N LYS A 341 16.01 -9.31 -2.44
CA LYS A 341 17.19 -8.75 -3.12
C LYS A 341 18.15 -8.12 -2.12
N PRO A 342 19.47 -8.39 -2.21
CA PRO A 342 20.48 -7.86 -1.30
C PRO A 342 20.89 -6.41 -1.67
N ILE A 343 19.91 -5.57 -2.04
CA ILE A 343 20.11 -4.16 -2.41
C ILE A 343 20.14 -3.33 -1.12
N LYS A 344 21.09 -2.40 -1.01
CA LYS A 344 21.29 -1.59 0.20
C LYS A 344 20.63 -0.20 0.13
N GLY A 345 20.20 0.25 -1.06
CA GLY A 345 19.58 1.55 -1.25
C GLY A 345 19.80 2.12 -2.66
N PHE A 346 19.62 3.44 -2.76
CA PHE A 346 19.86 4.20 -3.98
C PHE A 346 21.24 4.85 -3.95
N SER A 347 21.86 5.03 -5.12
CA SER A 347 23.05 5.89 -5.26
C SER A 347 22.69 7.37 -5.05
N ASN A 348 23.66 8.21 -4.77
CA ASN A 348 23.44 9.65 -4.60
C ASN A 348 22.89 10.29 -5.88
N GLU A 349 23.36 9.83 -7.03
CA GLU A 349 22.92 10.30 -8.34
C GLU A 349 21.45 9.92 -8.60
N ALA A 350 21.07 8.67 -8.33
CA ALA A 350 19.69 8.21 -8.45
C ALA A 350 18.75 8.97 -7.50
N LEU A 351 19.20 9.23 -6.27
CA LEU A 351 18.43 10.03 -5.30
C LEU A 351 18.26 11.48 -5.76
N THR A 352 19.29 12.09 -6.32
CA THR A 352 19.22 13.47 -6.82
C THR A 352 18.16 13.58 -7.92
N ILE A 353 18.12 12.62 -8.84
CA ILE A 353 17.10 12.57 -9.90
C ILE A 353 15.70 12.43 -9.30
N LEU A 354 15.52 11.46 -8.39
CA LEU A 354 14.22 11.19 -7.77
C LEU A 354 13.71 12.34 -6.90
N LEU A 355 14.59 13.00 -6.12
CA LEU A 355 14.21 14.14 -5.29
C LEU A 355 13.92 15.40 -6.11
N GLY A 356 14.51 15.54 -7.30
CA GLY A 356 14.24 16.63 -8.22
C GLY A 356 13.02 16.44 -9.12
N TYR A 357 12.41 15.25 -9.11
CA TYR A 357 11.27 14.94 -9.96
C TYR A 357 9.93 15.35 -9.33
N GLY A 358 9.01 15.86 -10.15
CA GLY A 358 7.75 16.43 -9.66
C GLY A 358 6.62 15.43 -9.34
N PHE A 359 6.77 14.16 -9.69
CA PHE A 359 5.78 13.08 -9.48
C PHE A 359 4.35 13.45 -9.87
N PRO A 360 4.04 13.70 -11.15
CA PRO A 360 2.67 14.01 -11.60
C PRO A 360 1.67 12.90 -11.25
N GLY A 361 2.08 11.64 -11.16
CA GLY A 361 1.27 10.52 -10.66
C GLY A 361 1.34 10.31 -9.15
N ASN A 362 1.96 11.26 -8.41
CA ASN A 362 2.05 11.28 -6.96
C ASN A 362 2.65 9.98 -6.37
N ILE A 363 2.10 9.49 -5.25
CA ILE A 363 2.60 8.29 -4.54
C ILE A 363 2.46 7.04 -5.41
N ARG A 364 1.43 6.95 -6.26
CA ARG A 364 1.25 5.81 -7.17
C ARG A 364 2.41 5.69 -8.16
N GLU A 365 2.84 6.80 -8.72
CA GLU A 365 3.98 6.84 -9.64
C GLU A 365 5.29 6.56 -8.89
N LEU A 366 5.53 7.20 -7.73
CA LEU A 366 6.70 6.95 -6.91
C LEU A 366 6.83 5.47 -6.54
N LYS A 367 5.74 4.85 -6.12
CA LYS A 367 5.69 3.41 -5.80
C LYS A 367 6.09 2.55 -7.01
N ASN A 368 5.54 2.86 -8.20
CA ASN A 368 5.85 2.13 -9.43
C ASN A 368 7.31 2.32 -9.86
N ILE A 369 7.88 3.52 -9.69
CA ILE A 369 9.29 3.79 -9.99
C ILE A 369 10.20 2.96 -9.08
N VAL A 370 9.91 2.93 -7.77
CA VAL A 370 10.70 2.15 -6.81
C VAL A 370 10.59 0.65 -7.10
N GLU A 371 9.39 0.15 -7.37
CA GLU A 371 9.16 -1.25 -7.74
C GLU A 371 9.94 -1.63 -9.00
N TYR A 372 9.88 -0.80 -10.04
CA TYR A 372 10.64 -0.99 -11.26
C TYR A 372 12.15 -1.01 -10.99
N ALA A 373 12.67 -0.01 -10.25
CA ALA A 373 14.09 0.12 -9.96
C ALA A 373 14.63 -1.07 -9.15
N VAL A 374 13.88 -1.54 -8.14
CA VAL A 374 14.26 -2.73 -7.37
C VAL A 374 14.23 -3.98 -8.25
N ASN A 375 13.27 -4.13 -9.16
CA ASN A 375 13.20 -5.28 -10.08
C ASN A 375 14.37 -5.33 -11.05
N ILE A 376 14.78 -4.18 -11.62
CA ILE A 376 15.85 -4.10 -12.64
C ILE A 376 17.24 -4.15 -12.02
N ALA A 377 17.41 -3.65 -10.79
CA ALA A 377 18.72 -3.58 -10.15
C ALA A 377 19.38 -4.97 -10.01
N THR A 378 20.58 -5.09 -10.53
CA THR A 378 21.42 -6.30 -10.49
C THR A 378 22.55 -6.20 -9.45
N GLY A 379 22.86 -4.98 -8.97
CA GLY A 379 23.94 -4.70 -8.01
C GLY A 379 23.42 -4.44 -6.58
N ALA A 380 24.35 -4.10 -5.70
CA ALA A 380 24.05 -3.78 -4.30
C ALA A 380 23.39 -2.40 -4.09
N VAL A 381 23.35 -1.54 -5.11
CA VAL A 381 22.84 -0.17 -5.05
C VAL A 381 22.08 0.15 -6.35
N ILE A 382 20.93 0.81 -6.24
CA ILE A 382 20.17 1.30 -7.39
C ILE A 382 20.89 2.49 -8.01
N GLN A 383 21.30 2.33 -9.27
CA GLN A 383 21.98 3.34 -10.08
C GLN A 383 20.97 4.10 -10.97
N PRO A 384 21.35 5.25 -11.58
CA PRO A 384 20.47 5.98 -12.48
C PRO A 384 19.94 5.15 -13.66
N ASP A 385 20.72 4.24 -14.22
CA ASP A 385 20.34 3.35 -15.33
C ASP A 385 19.29 2.29 -14.94
N HIS A 386 19.07 2.08 -13.64
CA HIS A 386 17.97 1.26 -13.12
C HIS A 386 16.65 2.03 -13.01
N LEU A 387 16.65 3.36 -13.25
CA LEU A 387 15.45 4.17 -13.21
C LEU A 387 14.74 4.21 -14.57
N PRO A 388 13.40 4.42 -14.60
CA PRO A 388 12.69 4.60 -15.86
C PRO A 388 13.21 5.76 -16.70
N ALA A 389 13.37 5.56 -18.01
CA ALA A 389 14.00 6.52 -18.92
C ALA A 389 13.30 7.90 -18.96
N TYR A 390 11.98 7.93 -18.80
CA TYR A 390 11.21 9.18 -18.84
C TYR A 390 11.55 10.18 -17.73
N LEU A 391 12.18 9.74 -16.63
CA LEU A 391 12.64 10.62 -15.55
C LEU A 391 13.76 11.57 -16.01
N PHE A 392 14.50 11.20 -17.03
CA PHE A 392 15.61 12.00 -17.59
C PHE A 392 15.14 13.05 -18.59
N ASP A 393 14.00 12.84 -19.24
CA ASP A 393 13.48 13.75 -20.27
C ASP A 393 12.95 15.05 -19.63
N VAL A 394 12.31 14.96 -18.48
CA VAL A 394 11.79 16.12 -17.72
C VAL A 394 12.91 17.02 -17.19
N SER A 395 14.07 16.43 -16.86
CA SER A 395 15.25 17.19 -16.41
C SER A 395 15.81 18.10 -17.50
N ARG A 396 15.68 17.72 -18.78
CA ARG A 396 16.11 18.54 -19.93
C ARG A 396 15.19 19.74 -20.17
N GLU A 397 13.87 19.60 -20.01
CA GLU A 397 12.93 20.72 -20.17
C GLU A 397 13.04 21.75 -19.03
N THR A 398 13.33 21.31 -17.80
CA THR A 398 13.48 22.22 -16.65
C THR A 398 14.79 23.03 -16.73
N ILE A 399 15.85 22.46 -17.28
CA ILE A 399 17.11 23.15 -17.49
C ILE A 399 16.98 24.17 -18.64
N GLN A 400 16.23 23.86 -19.69
CA GLN A 400 15.98 24.81 -20.79
C GLN A 400 15.08 25.98 -20.35
N LYS A 401 14.08 25.77 -19.46
CA LYS A 401 13.25 26.86 -18.91
C LYS A 401 13.99 27.75 -17.91
N LYS A 402 14.96 27.26 -17.14
CA LYS A 402 15.82 28.10 -16.29
C LYS A 402 16.84 28.89 -17.09
N GLY A 403 17.36 28.34 -18.19
CA GLY A 403 18.28 29.04 -19.09
C GLY A 403 17.62 30.13 -19.94
N SER A 404 16.27 30.12 -20.08
CA SER A 404 15.56 31.17 -20.81
C SER A 404 15.13 32.35 -19.90
N LEU A 405 15.09 32.19 -18.59
CA LEU A 405 14.76 33.25 -17.62
C LEU A 405 15.98 34.13 -17.23
N GLU A 406 17.20 33.70 -17.53
CA GLU A 406 18.42 34.53 -17.35
C GLU A 406 18.82 35.37 -18.58
N LYS A 407 18.05 35.27 -19.69
CA LYS A 407 18.36 36.01 -20.94
C LYS A 407 17.48 37.22 -21.20
N ASP A 408 16.56 37.60 -20.35
CA ASP A 408 15.75 38.80 -20.47
C ASP A 408 16.30 39.94 -19.60
N LEU A 409 17.56 40.29 -19.83
CA LEU A 409 18.14 41.60 -19.50
C LEU A 409 18.81 42.19 -20.74
N ASP A 410 18.00 42.93 -21.44
CA ASP A 410 18.27 44.15 -22.20
C ASP A 410 19.58 44.26 -22.98
N PHE A 411 19.45 44.26 -24.33
CA PHE A 411 20.06 45.28 -25.25
C PHE A 411 19.39 45.15 -26.64
N PRO A 412 19.09 46.26 -27.33
CA PRO A 412 18.46 46.24 -28.65
C PRO A 412 19.47 46.02 -29.77
N GLU A 413 19.31 45.00 -30.60
CA GLU A 413 20.01 44.86 -31.87
C GLU A 413 19.04 44.72 -33.06
N GLU A 414 19.37 45.42 -34.13
CA GLU A 414 18.66 45.59 -35.39
C GLU A 414 18.52 44.27 -36.20
N PRO A 415 17.60 44.21 -37.16
CA PRO A 415 17.21 42.96 -37.82
C PRO A 415 18.14 42.57 -38.98
N LEU A 416 18.57 41.31 -39.02
CA LEU A 416 19.20 40.66 -40.18
C LEU A 416 18.23 39.70 -40.88
N PRO A 417 18.38 39.51 -42.20
CA PRO A 417 17.34 39.02 -43.08
C PRO A 417 17.09 37.50 -43.04
N ALA A 418 15.87 37.16 -43.42
CA ALA A 418 15.26 35.82 -43.48
C ALA A 418 16.07 34.76 -44.26
N ARG A 419 16.16 33.53 -43.75
CA ARG A 419 16.46 32.31 -44.51
C ARG A 419 15.23 31.38 -44.56
N PRO A 420 15.10 30.60 -45.64
CA PRO A 420 13.84 29.98 -46.00
C PRO A 420 13.54 28.69 -45.22
N ASP A 421 12.24 28.46 -45.07
CA ASP A 421 11.58 27.28 -44.54
C ASP A 421 12.06 25.96 -45.14
N THR A 422 12.44 25.03 -44.28
CA THR A 422 12.27 23.60 -44.53
C THR A 422 11.54 23.01 -43.31
N GLY A 423 10.24 22.72 -43.50
CA GLY A 423 9.35 22.23 -42.48
C GLY A 423 9.65 20.80 -42.07
N GLU A 424 9.82 20.62 -40.75
CA GLU A 424 9.47 19.39 -40.04
C GLU A 424 8.85 19.82 -38.73
N GLU A 425 7.50 19.68 -38.66
CA GLU A 425 6.73 19.97 -37.46
C GLU A 425 6.98 18.88 -36.43
N ALA A 426 7.44 19.25 -35.25
CA ALA A 426 7.46 18.41 -34.07
C ALA A 426 6.01 18.09 -33.64
N PRO A 427 5.71 16.87 -33.19
CA PRO A 427 4.34 16.44 -32.87
C PRO A 427 3.80 17.17 -31.62
N LYS A 428 2.72 17.93 -31.81
CA LYS A 428 2.11 18.81 -30.80
C LYS A 428 1.19 18.11 -29.78
N THR A 429 1.01 16.77 -29.81
CA THR A 429 0.17 16.02 -28.85
C THR A 429 0.71 14.62 -28.59
N TRP A 430 0.48 14.11 -27.35
CA TRP A 430 0.79 12.73 -26.96
C TRP A 430 0.29 11.68 -27.97
N GLN A 431 -0.85 11.91 -28.56
CA GLN A 431 -1.42 11.00 -29.56
C GLN A 431 -0.60 10.89 -30.85
N THR A 432 -0.02 11.98 -31.29
CA THR A 432 0.89 11.98 -32.46
C THR A 432 2.22 11.31 -32.15
N ALA A 433 2.77 11.53 -30.97
CA ALA A 433 3.98 10.84 -30.53
C ALA A 433 3.79 9.33 -30.37
N GLU A 434 2.67 8.89 -29.76
CA GLU A 434 2.33 7.46 -29.61
C GLU A 434 2.08 6.79 -30.97
N ARG A 435 1.43 7.48 -31.89
CA ARG A 435 1.24 6.99 -33.27
C ARG A 435 2.58 6.80 -33.97
N GLN A 436 3.51 7.74 -33.82
CA GLN A 436 4.84 7.66 -34.41
C GLN A 436 5.64 6.50 -33.81
N MET A 437 5.62 6.30 -32.49
CA MET A 437 6.27 5.16 -31.84
C MET A 437 5.78 3.81 -32.36
N ILE A 438 4.45 3.69 -32.63
CA ILE A 438 3.88 2.47 -33.18
C ILE A 438 4.38 2.24 -34.62
N LEU A 439 4.40 3.28 -35.46
CA LEU A 439 4.90 3.21 -36.83
C LEU A 439 6.38 2.80 -36.87
N ASP A 440 7.24 3.43 -36.06
CA ASP A 440 8.67 3.10 -35.97
C ASP A 440 8.89 1.65 -35.53
N ALA A 441 8.12 1.18 -34.55
CA ALA A 441 8.19 -0.20 -34.10
C ALA A 441 7.72 -1.21 -35.16
N LEU A 442 6.71 -0.87 -35.95
CA LEU A 442 6.24 -1.71 -37.06
C LEU A 442 7.28 -1.76 -38.19
N VAL A 443 7.91 -0.64 -38.53
CA VAL A 443 9.00 -0.59 -39.51
C VAL A 443 10.18 -1.45 -39.05
N ARG A 444 10.66 -1.30 -37.80
CA ARG A 444 11.73 -2.12 -37.23
C ARG A 444 11.38 -3.61 -37.16
N ALA A 445 10.10 -3.92 -36.97
CA ALA A 445 9.59 -5.30 -36.93
C ALA A 445 9.30 -5.88 -38.33
N LYS A 446 9.56 -5.13 -39.44
CA LYS A 446 9.21 -5.50 -40.82
C LYS A 446 7.74 -5.94 -40.95
N GLY A 447 6.82 -5.15 -40.41
CA GLY A 447 5.40 -5.37 -40.41
C GLY A 447 4.87 -6.47 -39.46
N LYS A 448 5.72 -7.22 -38.75
CA LYS A 448 5.32 -8.28 -37.85
C LYS A 448 4.81 -7.73 -36.52
N LYS A 449 3.47 -7.60 -36.35
CA LYS A 449 2.82 -7.02 -35.15
C LYS A 449 3.24 -7.68 -33.83
N THR A 450 3.51 -8.97 -33.83
CA THR A 450 4.02 -9.73 -32.66
C THR A 450 5.39 -9.23 -32.21
N ARG A 451 6.28 -8.91 -33.18
CA ARG A 451 7.63 -8.44 -32.91
C ARG A 451 7.61 -6.95 -32.55
N ALA A 452 6.73 -6.17 -33.13
CA ALA A 452 6.51 -4.77 -32.78
C ALA A 452 5.97 -4.63 -31.34
N ALA A 453 5.10 -5.50 -30.88
CA ALA A 453 4.62 -5.54 -29.51
C ALA A 453 5.77 -5.78 -28.51
N VAL A 454 6.68 -6.70 -28.84
CA VAL A 454 7.88 -6.96 -28.01
C VAL A 454 8.83 -5.74 -27.99
N ILE A 455 9.04 -5.08 -29.14
CA ILE A 455 9.91 -3.87 -29.24
C ILE A 455 9.34 -2.72 -28.38
N LEU A 456 8.01 -2.60 -28.31
CA LEU A 456 7.33 -1.57 -27.51
C LEU A 456 7.10 -1.96 -26.04
N GLY A 457 7.43 -3.18 -25.64
CA GLY A 457 7.13 -3.68 -24.30
C GLY A 457 5.64 -3.84 -24.01
N TRP A 458 4.80 -3.97 -25.06
CA TRP A 458 3.34 -4.04 -24.92
C TRP A 458 2.78 -5.44 -25.18
N GLY A 459 1.64 -5.74 -24.56
CA GLY A 459 0.87 -6.94 -24.90
C GLY A 459 0.32 -6.87 -26.33
N ARG A 460 0.20 -8.02 -27.01
CA ARG A 460 -0.32 -8.11 -28.38
C ARG A 460 -1.71 -7.45 -28.54
N SER A 461 -2.60 -7.68 -27.59
CA SER A 461 -3.95 -7.08 -27.55
C SER A 461 -3.93 -5.55 -27.42
N THR A 462 -2.98 -5.03 -26.65
CA THR A 462 -2.79 -3.58 -26.44
C THR A 462 -2.32 -2.91 -27.73
N LEU A 463 -1.31 -3.48 -28.39
CA LEU A 463 -0.81 -2.96 -29.67
C LEU A 463 -1.90 -3.02 -30.75
N TRP A 464 -2.64 -4.12 -30.85
CA TRP A 464 -3.70 -4.29 -31.85
C TRP A 464 -4.81 -3.26 -31.68
N ARG A 465 -5.24 -3.01 -30.44
CA ARG A 465 -6.25 -1.98 -30.12
C ARG A 465 -5.78 -0.57 -30.48
N LYS A 466 -4.49 -0.26 -30.27
CA LYS A 466 -3.89 1.03 -30.60
C LYS A 466 -3.70 1.21 -32.11
N ILE A 467 -3.26 0.21 -32.83
CA ILE A 467 -3.19 0.21 -34.30
C ILE A 467 -4.56 0.54 -34.89
N LYS A 468 -5.63 -0.12 -34.42
CA LYS A 468 -7.00 0.14 -34.84
C LYS A 468 -7.49 1.54 -34.46
N ARG A 469 -7.11 2.03 -33.26
CA ARG A 469 -7.47 3.38 -32.76
C ARG A 469 -6.83 4.49 -33.59
N TYR A 470 -5.60 4.31 -34.06
CA TYR A 470 -4.87 5.30 -34.82
C TYR A 470 -4.99 5.13 -36.34
N GLY A 471 -5.82 4.20 -36.82
CA GLY A 471 -6.06 3.98 -38.27
C GLY A 471 -4.78 3.65 -39.03
N ILE A 472 -3.87 2.87 -38.44
CA ILE A 472 -2.63 2.46 -39.08
C ILE A 472 -2.94 1.23 -39.94
N ASP A 473 -3.02 1.41 -41.25
CA ASP A 473 -3.34 0.34 -42.17
C ASP A 473 -2.23 -0.70 -42.30
N ASP A 474 -2.60 -1.94 -42.66
CA ASP A 474 -1.71 -3.11 -42.72
C ASP A 474 -0.68 -3.08 -43.87
N ASN A 475 -0.61 -2.00 -44.65
CA ASN A 475 0.22 -1.84 -45.85
C ASN A 475 1.34 -0.79 -45.75
N ALA A 476 1.87 -0.58 -44.55
CA ALA A 476 3.06 0.27 -44.36
C ALA A 476 4.31 -0.57 -44.01
#